data_d824e5d0b23890a0f2f191ae9dd4584c
#
_entry.id   d824e5d0b23890a0f2f191ae9dd4584c
#
_cell.length_a   1.000
_cell.length_b   1.000
_cell.length_c   1.000
_cell.angle_alpha   90.00
_cell.angle_beta   90.00
_cell.angle_gamma   90.00
#
_symmetry.space_group_name_H-M   'P 1'
#
loop_
_entity.id
_entity.type
_entity.pdbx_description
1 polymer ?
#
loop_
_entity_poly.entity_id
_entity_poly.type
_entity_poly.pdbx_seq_one_letter_code
_entity_poly.pdbx_strand_id
1 'polypeptide(L)'
;MAFIEERLLDCVSYGTQGGPTWLTRRIGLRSGIIRRNAMRSRPLYRFRVIYRNLLPEHQAEVIAAFNACFGGVHSFRLKDWSDFEAEDQQLASLSTGSAQTLQLRKLYTFGRQPVARSIR
;
A
#
# COMPACT_ATOMS: atom_id res chain seq x y z
N MET A 1 -10.57 4.96 15.59
CA MET A 1 -9.76 5.17 14.37
C MET A 1 -10.71 5.43 13.22
N ALA A 2 -10.61 6.58 12.57
CA ALA A 2 -11.42 6.93 11.40
C ALA A 2 -10.54 6.90 10.14
N PHE A 3 -11.16 6.73 8.98
CA PHE A 3 -10.51 6.86 7.69
C PHE A 3 -10.94 8.19 7.06
N ILE A 4 -9.98 9.00 6.69
CA ILE A 4 -10.22 10.29 6.03
C ILE A 4 -10.15 10.05 4.53
N GLU A 5 -11.26 10.30 3.81
CA GLU A 5 -11.38 10.09 2.35
C GLU A 5 -10.64 11.16 1.53
N GLU A 6 -9.64 11.78 2.13
CA GLU A 6 -8.79 12.76 1.48
C GLU A 6 -7.47 12.13 1.05
N ARG A 7 -6.92 12.62 -0.05
CA ARG A 7 -5.62 12.21 -0.56
C ARG A 7 -4.57 13.21 -0.14
N LEU A 8 -3.44 12.70 0.34
CA LEU A 8 -2.27 13.54 0.58
C LEU A 8 -1.78 14.16 -0.74
N LEU A 9 -1.24 15.36 -0.67
CA LEU A 9 -0.72 16.14 -1.79
C LEU A 9 0.13 15.29 -2.75
N ASP A 10 -0.21 15.35 -4.04
CA ASP A 10 0.39 14.49 -5.09
C ASP A 10 1.75 15.00 -5.61
N CYS A 11 2.20 16.21 -5.26
CA CYS A 11 3.47 16.78 -5.71
C CYS A 11 4.67 16.23 -4.96
N VAL A 12 4.97 14.97 -5.19
CA VAL A 12 6.07 14.24 -4.53
C VAL A 12 7.38 14.51 -5.25
N SER A 13 8.44 14.77 -4.49
CA SER A 13 9.77 15.00 -5.04
C SER A 13 10.51 13.69 -5.32
N TYR A 14 11.47 13.76 -6.24
CA TYR A 14 12.40 12.68 -6.50
C TYR A 14 13.10 12.22 -5.21
N GLY A 15 13.26 10.91 -5.06
CA GLY A 15 13.83 10.27 -3.85
C GLY A 15 12.77 9.72 -2.88
N THR A 16 11.48 9.90 -3.18
CA THR A 16 10.41 9.19 -2.47
C THR A 16 10.58 7.69 -2.64
N GLN A 17 10.50 6.96 -1.53
CA GLN A 17 10.71 5.52 -1.47
C GLN A 17 9.52 4.85 -0.81
N GLY A 18 9.20 3.66 -1.26
CA GLY A 18 8.15 2.88 -0.64
C GLY A 18 8.10 1.46 -1.17
N GLY A 19 7.38 0.63 -0.45
CA GLY A 19 7.18 -0.73 -0.90
C GLY A 19 6.65 -1.66 0.18
N PRO A 20 6.41 -2.93 -0.20
CA PRO A 20 5.94 -3.96 0.69
C PRO A 20 7.04 -4.44 1.64
N THR A 21 6.71 -4.59 2.90
CA THR A 21 7.58 -5.17 3.93
C THR A 21 6.97 -6.47 4.44
N TRP A 22 7.70 -7.56 4.27
CA TRP A 22 7.32 -8.88 4.76
C TRP A 22 8.01 -9.21 6.09
N LEU A 23 7.27 -9.83 6.99
CA LEU A 23 7.84 -10.39 8.21
C LEU A 23 8.09 -11.88 8.00
N THR A 24 9.35 -12.26 7.84
CA THR A 24 9.77 -13.65 7.67
C THR A 24 10.67 -14.07 8.82
N ARG A 25 10.32 -15.15 9.50
CA ARG A 25 11.16 -15.77 10.50
C ARG A 25 12.09 -16.78 9.85
N ARG A 26 13.37 -16.67 10.12
CA ARG A 26 14.40 -17.61 9.69
C ARG A 26 14.88 -18.43 10.89
N ILE A 27 14.93 -19.75 10.72
CA ILE A 27 15.40 -20.69 11.74
C ILE A 27 16.49 -21.51 11.10
N GLY A 28 17.72 -21.35 11.60
CA GLY A 28 18.85 -22.20 11.22
C GLY A 28 18.83 -23.50 12.04
N LEU A 29 18.88 -24.61 11.36
CA LEU A 29 19.02 -25.92 11.98
C LEU A 29 20.51 -26.29 12.08
N ARG A 30 20.89 -27.15 13.03
CA ARG A 30 22.28 -27.63 13.19
C ARG A 30 22.82 -28.36 11.94
N SER A 31 21.93 -28.87 11.12
CA SER A 31 22.26 -29.49 9.82
C SER A 31 22.66 -28.49 8.72
N GLY A 32 22.71 -27.18 9.02
CA GLY A 32 22.97 -26.13 8.03
C GLY A 32 21.75 -25.74 7.20
N ILE A 33 20.62 -26.40 7.37
CA ILE A 33 19.39 -26.08 6.64
C ILE A 33 18.72 -24.88 7.30
N ILE A 34 18.30 -23.92 6.46
CA ILE A 34 17.53 -22.75 6.92
C ILE A 34 16.07 -22.94 6.55
N ARG A 35 15.20 -22.97 7.55
CA ARG A 35 13.75 -22.89 7.37
C ARG A 35 13.30 -21.44 7.42
N ARG A 36 12.37 -21.08 6.54
CA ARG A 36 11.79 -19.73 6.43
C ARG A 36 10.29 -19.83 6.51
N ASN A 37 9.70 -19.10 7.46
CA ASN A 37 8.26 -19.04 7.65
C ASN A 37 7.79 -17.61 7.49
N ALA A 38 6.76 -17.39 6.67
CA ALA A 38 6.07 -16.12 6.59
C ALA A 38 5.20 -15.94 7.84
N MET A 39 5.46 -14.89 8.60
CA MET A 39 4.72 -14.58 9.83
C MET A 39 3.46 -13.78 9.56
N ARG A 40 3.26 -13.31 8.33
CA ARG A 40 2.09 -12.56 7.88
C ARG A 40 1.63 -13.08 6.53
N SER A 41 0.32 -13.13 6.35
CA SER A 41 -0.30 -13.47 5.06
C SER A 41 -0.29 -12.31 4.07
N ARG A 42 -0.05 -11.07 4.55
CA ARG A 42 -0.03 -9.84 3.73
C ARG A 42 1.17 -8.99 4.09
N PRO A 43 1.78 -8.30 3.12
CA PRO A 43 2.83 -7.34 3.40
C PRO A 43 2.25 -6.08 4.07
N LEU A 44 3.05 -5.40 4.86
CA LEU A 44 2.80 -4.02 5.25
C LEU A 44 3.52 -3.11 4.29
N TYR A 45 2.81 -2.12 3.77
CA TYR A 45 3.40 -1.09 2.92
C TYR A 45 3.93 0.04 3.80
N ARG A 46 5.15 0.45 3.53
CA ARG A 46 5.80 1.55 4.22
C ARG A 46 6.32 2.52 3.17
N PHE A 47 5.96 3.80 3.31
CA PHE A 47 6.37 4.85 2.39
C PHE A 47 7.13 5.92 3.15
N ARG A 48 8.16 6.44 2.50
CA ARG A 48 8.87 7.66 2.90
C ARG A 48 8.66 8.67 1.78
N VAL A 49 7.77 9.60 2.01
CA VAL A 49 7.43 10.65 1.05
C VAL A 49 8.34 11.85 1.29
N ILE A 50 8.90 12.38 0.23
CA ILE A 50 9.79 13.54 0.28
C ILE A 50 9.14 14.66 -0.52
N TYR A 51 8.99 15.81 0.12
CA TYR A 51 8.58 17.05 -0.50
C TYR A 51 9.75 18.03 -0.48
N ARG A 52 10.10 18.59 -1.61
CA ARG A 52 11.15 19.61 -1.75
C ARG A 52 10.56 20.84 -2.41
N ASN A 53 11.02 22.02 -1.99
CA ASN A 53 10.60 23.28 -2.58
C ASN A 53 9.07 23.47 -2.61
N LEU A 54 8.41 23.08 -1.51
CA LEU A 54 6.98 23.30 -1.36
C LEU A 54 6.66 24.79 -1.32
N LEU A 55 5.64 25.20 -2.05
CA LEU A 55 5.02 26.51 -1.86
C LEU A 55 4.41 26.58 -0.44
N PRO A 56 4.33 27.79 0.15
CA PRO A 56 3.76 27.96 1.49
C PRO A 56 2.36 27.36 1.65
N GLU A 57 1.54 27.43 0.63
CA GLU A 57 0.19 26.87 0.55
C GLU A 57 0.23 25.34 0.69
N HIS A 58 1.08 24.67 -0.06
CA HIS A 58 1.25 23.22 -0.01
C HIS A 58 1.86 22.76 1.33
N GLN A 59 2.74 23.56 1.92
CA GLN A 59 3.28 23.27 3.25
C GLN A 59 2.17 23.32 4.30
N ALA A 60 1.30 24.33 4.24
CA ALA A 60 0.17 24.47 5.14
C ALA A 60 -0.81 23.27 5.01
N GLU A 61 -1.03 22.80 3.79
CA GLU A 61 -1.87 21.62 3.52
C GLU A 61 -1.30 20.33 4.14
N VAL A 62 0.01 20.08 3.99
CA VAL A 62 0.68 18.93 4.63
C VAL A 62 0.60 19.00 6.16
N ILE A 63 0.80 20.17 6.75
CA ILE A 63 0.67 20.38 8.19
C ILE A 63 -0.77 20.15 8.65
N ALA A 64 -1.75 20.67 7.89
CA ALA A 64 -3.16 20.46 8.19
C ALA A 64 -3.54 18.98 8.12
N ALA A 65 -3.09 18.24 7.12
CA ALA A 65 -3.29 16.80 6.99
C ALA A 65 -2.70 16.03 8.19
N PHE A 66 -1.48 16.38 8.63
CA PHE A 66 -0.85 15.75 9.78
C PHE A 66 -1.63 15.98 11.07
N ASN A 67 -2.09 17.21 11.29
CA ASN A 67 -2.90 17.55 12.46
C ASN A 67 -4.28 16.87 12.40
N ALA A 68 -4.94 16.85 11.25
CA ALA A 68 -6.22 16.16 11.07
C ALA A 68 -6.14 14.65 11.33
N CYS A 69 -4.98 14.06 11.05
CA CYS A 69 -4.72 12.64 11.33
C CYS A 69 -4.29 12.37 12.77
N PHE A 70 -4.19 13.39 13.63
CA PHE A 70 -3.64 13.27 15.00
C PHE A 70 -2.30 12.52 15.01
N GLY A 71 -1.41 12.88 14.08
CA GLY A 71 -0.12 12.23 13.88
C GLY A 71 -0.19 10.84 13.25
N GLY A 72 -1.05 9.98 13.69
CA GLY A 72 -1.12 8.60 13.16
C GLY A 72 -2.33 7.82 13.66
N VAL A 73 -3.30 8.50 14.27
CA VAL A 73 -4.53 7.88 14.77
C VAL A 73 -5.51 7.59 13.63
N HIS A 74 -5.59 8.49 12.67
CA HIS A 74 -6.47 8.35 11.51
C HIS A 74 -5.69 7.96 10.27
N SER A 75 -6.34 7.25 9.36
CA SER A 75 -5.77 6.82 8.07
C SER A 75 -6.25 7.77 6.97
N PHE A 76 -5.46 7.91 5.92
CA PHE A 76 -5.77 8.71 4.74
C PHE A 76 -5.33 7.99 3.47
N ARG A 77 -5.66 8.52 2.29
CA ARG A 77 -5.24 7.97 1.01
C ARG A 77 -3.86 8.47 0.61
N LEU A 78 -2.99 7.54 0.22
CA LEU A 78 -1.68 7.84 -0.37
C LEU A 78 -1.61 7.19 -1.74
N LYS A 79 -1.15 7.96 -2.74
CA LYS A 79 -0.84 7.42 -4.07
C LYS A 79 0.51 6.72 -4.03
N ASP A 80 0.53 5.45 -4.43
CA ASP A 80 1.77 4.71 -4.65
C ASP A 80 2.26 4.95 -6.07
N TRP A 81 3.19 5.88 -6.24
CA TRP A 81 3.72 6.26 -7.55
C TRP A 81 4.45 5.15 -8.29
N SER A 82 4.88 4.13 -7.61
CA SER A 82 5.56 2.97 -8.22
C SER A 82 4.58 1.90 -8.69
N ASP A 83 3.33 1.92 -8.20
CA ASP A 83 2.38 0.84 -8.42
C ASP A 83 0.92 1.32 -8.37
N PHE A 84 0.61 2.45 -9.05
CA PHE A 84 -0.73 3.03 -9.05
C PHE A 84 -1.61 2.59 -10.24
N GLU A 85 -1.02 1.99 -11.26
CA GLU A 85 -1.75 1.53 -12.45
C GLU A 85 -2.04 0.04 -12.37
N ALA A 86 -3.23 -0.36 -12.80
CA ALA A 86 -3.62 -1.74 -12.94
C ALA A 86 -4.49 -1.88 -14.19
N GLU A 87 -4.02 -2.68 -15.15
CA GLU A 87 -4.73 -2.96 -16.39
C GLU A 87 -5.18 -4.42 -16.41
N ASP A 88 -6.26 -4.70 -17.12
CA ASP A 88 -6.80 -6.04 -17.39
C ASP A 88 -6.90 -6.97 -16.16
N GLN A 89 -7.23 -6.38 -15.00
CA GLN A 89 -7.41 -7.15 -13.80
C GLN A 89 -8.78 -7.86 -13.80
N GLN A 90 -8.76 -9.17 -13.75
CA GLN A 90 -9.98 -9.96 -13.68
C GLN A 90 -10.68 -9.76 -12.34
N LEU A 91 -11.87 -9.17 -12.38
CA LEU A 91 -12.79 -9.17 -11.25
C LEU A 91 -13.44 -10.56 -11.13
N ALA A 92 -13.93 -10.89 -9.94
CA ALA A 92 -14.73 -12.10 -9.78
C ALA A 92 -15.94 -12.08 -10.72
N SER A 93 -16.40 -13.27 -11.14
CA SER A 93 -17.58 -13.38 -12.00
C SER A 93 -18.80 -12.71 -11.37
N LEU A 94 -19.37 -11.78 -12.10
CA LEU A 94 -20.61 -11.10 -11.71
C LEU A 94 -21.81 -12.01 -11.99
N SER A 95 -22.68 -12.21 -11.01
CA SER A 95 -23.99 -12.75 -11.26
C SER A 95 -24.92 -11.66 -11.79
N THR A 96 -25.63 -11.95 -12.87
CA THR A 96 -26.55 -11.00 -13.51
C THR A 96 -27.75 -10.74 -12.59
N GLY A 97 -28.07 -9.49 -12.31
CA GLY A 97 -29.35 -9.09 -11.73
C GLY A 97 -29.34 -8.65 -10.26
N SER A 98 -28.23 -8.63 -9.56
CA SER A 98 -28.15 -8.09 -8.19
C SER A 98 -26.92 -7.17 -8.00
N ALA A 99 -27.07 -6.13 -7.18
CA ALA A 99 -25.95 -5.28 -6.78
C ALA A 99 -24.97 -6.11 -5.93
N GLN A 100 -23.70 -6.13 -6.34
CA GLN A 100 -22.65 -6.87 -5.63
C GLN A 100 -21.51 -5.92 -5.27
N THR A 101 -20.98 -6.08 -4.06
CA THR A 101 -19.78 -5.39 -3.63
C THR A 101 -18.57 -6.28 -3.91
N LEU A 102 -17.69 -5.85 -4.81
CA LEU A 102 -16.49 -6.57 -5.16
C LEU A 102 -15.26 -5.85 -4.62
N GLN A 103 -14.36 -6.64 -4.04
CA GLN A 103 -13.06 -6.14 -3.62
C GLN A 103 -12.13 -6.04 -4.84
N LEU A 104 -11.69 -4.86 -5.16
CA LEU A 104 -10.67 -4.65 -6.19
C LEU A 104 -9.36 -5.33 -5.78
N ARG A 105 -8.76 -6.03 -6.73
CA ARG A 105 -7.50 -6.76 -6.53
C ARG A 105 -6.56 -6.49 -7.69
N LYS A 106 -5.29 -6.35 -7.39
CA LYS A 106 -4.23 -6.34 -8.39
C LYS A 106 -3.46 -7.65 -8.28
N LEU A 107 -3.28 -8.32 -9.40
CA LEU A 107 -2.56 -9.58 -9.49
C LEU A 107 -1.12 -9.33 -9.91
N TYR A 108 -0.18 -9.85 -9.14
CA TYR A 108 1.24 -9.87 -9.48
C TYR A 108 1.64 -11.28 -9.83
N THR A 109 2.34 -11.43 -10.94
CA THR A 109 2.82 -12.72 -11.39
C THR A 109 4.35 -12.71 -11.46
N PHE A 110 4.96 -13.68 -10.82
CA PHE A 110 6.38 -13.97 -10.97
C PHE A 110 6.56 -15.47 -11.17
N GLY A 111 6.92 -15.87 -12.39
CA GLY A 111 6.93 -17.27 -12.79
C GLY A 111 5.52 -17.89 -12.71
N ARG A 112 5.39 -18.99 -11.96
CA ARG A 112 4.10 -19.71 -11.78
C ARG A 112 3.37 -19.34 -10.47
N GLN A 113 3.85 -18.34 -9.73
CA GLN A 113 3.28 -17.96 -8.43
C GLN A 113 2.53 -16.63 -8.55
N PRO A 114 1.21 -16.66 -8.73
CA PRO A 114 0.40 -15.45 -8.68
C PRO A 114 0.17 -15.00 -7.23
N VAL A 115 0.29 -13.71 -6.98
CA VAL A 115 -0.04 -13.10 -5.69
C VAL A 115 -1.04 -11.98 -5.91
N ALA A 116 -2.17 -12.04 -5.23
CA ALA A 116 -3.19 -11.01 -5.31
C ALA A 116 -3.06 -10.00 -4.16
N ARG A 117 -3.06 -8.73 -4.48
CA ARG A 117 -3.17 -7.61 -3.53
C ARG A 117 -4.58 -7.03 -3.57
N SER A 118 -5.24 -6.94 -2.43
CA SER A 118 -6.49 -6.18 -2.31
C SER A 118 -6.19 -4.68 -2.33
N ILE A 119 -6.88 -3.94 -3.17
CA ILE A 119 -6.82 -2.48 -3.25
C ILE A 119 -7.89 -1.94 -2.30
N ARG A 120 -7.51 -1.05 -1.42
CA ARG A 120 -8.40 -0.37 -0.47
C ARG A 120 -8.53 1.09 -0.81
#